data_84efdbe7ecd6989afa26800d75e863f6
#
_entry.id   84efdbe7ecd6989afa26800d75e863f6
#
_cell.length_a   1.000
_cell.length_b   1.000
_cell.length_c   1.000
_cell.angle_alpha   90.00
_cell.angle_beta   90.00
_cell.angle_gamma   90.00
#
_symmetry.space_group_name_H-M   'P 1'
#
loop_
_entity.id
_entity.type
_entity.pdbx_description
1 polymer ?
#
loop_
_entity_poly.entity_id
_entity_poly.type
_entity_poly.pdbx_seq_one_letter_code
_entity_poly.pdbx_strand_id
1 'polypeptide(L)'
;MGKKLVMAQKRGETRALCLGVAMVVCAAITYYILGTTVLPLYQKSVWTQESTCLLVETNIKDQEELEGRKVPQYPCLWVNVSAVGRWAMLYHTEDTRDQNQQCSYIPRNLDNYQTALVDVKKVRANFYKHHNFYCFSAPQVNETSVVYQRLYGPQILLFSFFWPTFLLTGGLLIIAMVKLNRSLSVLAAQK
;
A
#
# COMPACT_ATOMS: atom_id res chain seq x y z
N MET A 1 -25.85 -15.74 -48.72
CA MET A 1 -25.29 -14.71 -47.79
C MET A 1 -25.47 -15.07 -46.29
N GLY A 2 -26.57 -15.69 -45.87
CA GLY A 2 -26.86 -15.98 -44.44
C GLY A 2 -25.84 -16.84 -43.69
N LYS A 3 -25.30 -17.92 -44.29
CA LYS A 3 -24.33 -18.82 -43.61
C LYS A 3 -23.02 -18.13 -43.20
N LYS A 4 -22.49 -17.16 -43.96
CA LYS A 4 -21.27 -16.42 -43.61
C LYS A 4 -21.50 -15.45 -42.44
N LEU A 5 -22.67 -14.81 -42.39
CA LEU A 5 -23.05 -13.91 -41.30
C LEU A 5 -23.20 -14.67 -39.96
N VAL A 6 -23.89 -15.83 -39.97
CA VAL A 6 -24.06 -16.67 -38.77
C VAL A 6 -22.72 -17.18 -38.24
N MET A 7 -21.80 -17.57 -39.15
CA MET A 7 -20.47 -18.05 -38.76
C MET A 7 -19.59 -16.93 -38.19
N ALA A 8 -19.69 -15.71 -38.72
CA ALA A 8 -18.98 -14.52 -38.19
C ALA A 8 -19.50 -14.12 -36.82
N GLN A 9 -20.80 -14.14 -36.59
CA GLN A 9 -21.45 -13.88 -35.31
C GLN A 9 -21.01 -14.89 -34.26
N LYS A 10 -21.01 -16.18 -34.55
CA LYS A 10 -20.59 -17.24 -33.65
C LYS A 10 -19.12 -17.14 -33.24
N ARG A 11 -18.23 -16.69 -34.16
CA ARG A 11 -16.82 -16.41 -33.85
C ARG A 11 -16.67 -15.20 -32.93
N GLY A 12 -17.46 -14.15 -33.12
CA GLY A 12 -17.47 -12.96 -32.26
C GLY A 12 -17.91 -13.29 -30.83
N GLU A 13 -18.99 -14.05 -30.69
CA GLU A 13 -19.50 -14.49 -29.37
C GLU A 13 -18.48 -15.35 -28.62
N THR A 14 -17.79 -16.28 -29.31
CA THR A 14 -16.74 -17.10 -28.67
C THR A 14 -15.56 -16.25 -28.20
N ARG A 15 -15.12 -15.27 -28.99
CA ARG A 15 -14.03 -14.36 -28.58
C ARG A 15 -14.42 -13.52 -27.40
N ALA A 16 -15.63 -12.96 -27.38
CA ALA A 16 -16.15 -12.18 -26.25
C ALA A 16 -16.26 -13.05 -24.99
N LEU A 17 -16.73 -14.30 -25.10
CA LEU A 17 -16.79 -15.22 -24.00
C LEU A 17 -15.40 -15.53 -23.42
N CYS A 18 -14.42 -15.84 -24.29
CA CYS A 18 -13.04 -16.08 -23.90
C CYS A 18 -12.45 -14.84 -23.17
N LEU A 19 -12.71 -13.63 -23.67
CA LEU A 19 -12.29 -12.40 -23.03
C LEU A 19 -12.90 -12.24 -21.63
N GLY A 20 -14.21 -12.43 -21.50
CA GLY A 20 -14.89 -12.36 -20.21
C GLY A 20 -14.35 -13.37 -19.20
N VAL A 21 -14.13 -14.63 -19.63
CA VAL A 21 -13.52 -15.66 -18.77
C VAL A 21 -12.10 -15.29 -18.38
N ALA A 22 -11.28 -14.82 -19.33
CA ALA A 22 -9.90 -14.39 -19.01
C ALA A 22 -9.87 -13.25 -17.98
N MET A 23 -10.77 -12.27 -18.10
CA MET A 23 -10.89 -11.18 -17.10
C MET A 23 -11.26 -11.70 -15.72
N VAL A 24 -12.19 -12.64 -15.61
CA VAL A 24 -12.58 -13.26 -14.32
C VAL A 24 -11.42 -14.04 -13.72
N VAL A 25 -10.69 -14.81 -14.52
CA VAL A 25 -9.51 -15.57 -14.04
C VAL A 25 -8.41 -14.62 -13.56
N CYS A 26 -8.10 -13.57 -14.32
CA CYS A 26 -7.13 -12.55 -13.90
C CYS A 26 -7.56 -11.86 -12.60
N ALA A 27 -8.83 -11.53 -12.44
CA ALA A 27 -9.36 -10.95 -11.21
C ALA A 27 -9.18 -11.91 -10.03
N ALA A 28 -9.49 -13.20 -10.18
CA ALA A 28 -9.33 -14.21 -9.14
C ALA A 28 -7.87 -14.37 -8.69
N ILE A 29 -6.93 -14.42 -9.65
CA ILE A 29 -5.50 -14.48 -9.34
C ILE A 29 -5.05 -13.22 -8.60
N THR A 30 -5.49 -12.04 -9.03
CA THR A 30 -5.15 -10.77 -8.39
C THR A 30 -5.71 -10.71 -6.96
N TYR A 31 -6.95 -11.13 -6.73
CA TYR A 31 -7.51 -11.22 -5.39
C TYR A 31 -6.73 -12.16 -4.47
N TYR A 32 -6.29 -13.30 -4.99
CA TYR A 32 -5.46 -14.23 -4.23
C TYR A 32 -4.13 -13.59 -3.82
N ILE A 33 -3.43 -12.94 -4.75
CA ILE A 33 -2.17 -12.25 -4.47
C ILE A 33 -2.38 -11.13 -3.44
N LEU A 34 -3.38 -10.27 -3.62
CA LEU A 34 -3.68 -9.17 -2.70
C LEU A 34 -4.07 -9.68 -1.31
N GLY A 35 -4.85 -10.77 -1.24
CA GLY A 35 -5.24 -11.40 0.02
C GLY A 35 -4.06 -12.00 0.78
N THR A 36 -3.07 -12.53 0.09
CA THR A 36 -1.89 -13.12 0.73
C THR A 36 -0.78 -12.12 1.03
N THR A 37 -0.70 -11.00 0.31
CA THR A 37 0.38 -10.00 0.48
C THR A 37 -0.09 -8.74 1.21
N VAL A 38 -1.12 -8.06 0.71
CA VAL A 38 -1.54 -6.73 1.20
C VAL A 38 -2.36 -6.84 2.48
N LEU A 39 -3.26 -7.83 2.57
CA LEU A 39 -4.14 -7.97 3.73
C LEU A 39 -3.39 -8.26 5.04
N PRO A 40 -2.39 -9.16 5.08
CA PRO A 40 -1.59 -9.39 6.29
C PRO A 40 -0.80 -8.15 6.72
N LEU A 41 -0.25 -7.37 5.77
CA LEU A 41 0.47 -6.13 6.06
C LEU A 41 -0.46 -5.08 6.67
N TYR A 42 -1.67 -4.94 6.13
CA TYR A 42 -2.69 -4.07 6.70
C TYR A 42 -3.08 -4.48 8.13
N GLN A 43 -3.25 -5.78 8.39
CA GLN A 43 -3.60 -6.30 9.71
C GLN A 43 -2.47 -6.13 10.73
N LYS A 44 -1.21 -6.15 10.31
CA LYS A 44 -0.05 -5.87 11.17
C LYS A 44 0.10 -4.39 11.52
N SER A 45 -0.46 -3.48 10.73
CA SER A 45 -0.38 -2.05 11.00
C SER A 45 -1.23 -1.69 12.21
N VAL A 46 -0.58 -1.53 13.35
CA VAL A 46 -1.23 -1.18 14.63
C VAL A 46 -1.48 0.32 14.79
N TRP A 47 -0.83 1.17 13.96
CA TRP A 47 -0.94 2.64 14.02
C TRP A 47 -2.17 3.13 13.27
N THR A 48 -3.32 3.04 13.90
CA THR A 48 -4.62 3.36 13.27
C THR A 48 -5.20 4.69 13.69
N GLN A 49 -4.74 5.26 14.81
CA GLN A 49 -5.28 6.48 15.38
C GLN A 49 -4.50 7.70 14.91
N GLU A 50 -5.17 8.63 14.22
CA GLU A 50 -4.60 9.93 13.88
C GLU A 50 -4.42 10.77 15.13
N SER A 51 -3.26 11.39 15.26
CA SER A 51 -2.88 12.21 16.39
C SER A 51 -1.99 13.37 15.94
N THR A 52 -1.84 14.36 16.80
CA THR A 52 -0.88 15.45 16.60
C THR A 52 0.35 15.15 17.43
N CYS A 53 1.51 15.22 16.80
CA CYS A 53 2.81 15.01 17.42
C CYS A 53 3.59 16.32 17.53
N LEU A 54 4.12 16.58 18.72
CA LEU A 54 5.01 17.70 18.99
C LEU A 54 6.45 17.17 19.10
N LEU A 55 7.35 17.71 18.30
CA LEU A 55 8.77 17.36 18.36
C LEU A 55 9.36 17.80 19.71
N VAL A 56 9.96 16.88 20.45
CA VAL A 56 10.59 17.14 21.76
C VAL A 56 12.10 17.15 21.61
N GLU A 57 12.66 16.11 21.01
CA GLU A 57 14.11 15.92 20.92
C GLU A 57 14.52 15.30 19.60
N THR A 58 15.68 15.72 19.08
CA THR A 58 16.28 15.18 17.88
C THR A 58 17.73 14.80 18.14
N ASN A 59 18.01 13.51 18.19
CA ASN A 59 19.36 12.99 18.34
C ASN A 59 19.80 12.32 17.03
N ILE A 60 21.07 12.50 16.68
CA ILE A 60 21.70 11.78 15.58
C ILE A 60 22.58 10.71 16.22
N LYS A 61 22.27 9.43 15.98
CA LYS A 61 23.11 8.33 16.39
C LYS A 61 24.07 7.95 15.28
N ASP A 62 25.35 7.96 15.61
CA ASP A 62 26.38 7.31 14.81
C ASP A 62 26.41 5.85 15.22
N GLN A 63 26.15 4.96 14.28
CA GLN A 63 26.33 3.54 14.52
C GLN A 63 27.75 3.19 14.12
N GLU A 64 28.61 2.91 15.10
CA GLU A 64 29.95 2.34 14.85
C GLU A 64 29.77 0.85 14.56
N GLU A 65 30.06 0.44 13.35
CA GLU A 65 30.22 -0.99 13.04
C GLU A 65 31.57 -1.52 13.57
N LEU A 66 31.58 -2.82 13.92
CA LEU A 66 32.72 -3.54 14.48
C LEU A 66 34.02 -3.51 13.63
N GLU A 67 33.96 -3.02 12.38
CA GLU A 67 35.09 -3.00 11.43
C GLU A 67 35.65 -1.60 11.13
N GLY A 68 35.34 -0.58 11.91
CA GLY A 68 35.90 0.77 11.74
C GLY A 68 35.37 1.53 10.51
N ARG A 69 34.35 1.04 9.81
CA ARG A 69 33.60 1.79 8.79
C ARG A 69 32.61 2.72 9.46
N LYS A 70 32.66 4.00 9.09
CA LYS A 70 31.62 4.96 9.51
C LYS A 70 30.31 4.57 8.84
N VAL A 71 29.35 4.13 9.63
CA VAL A 71 28.00 3.85 9.17
C VAL A 71 27.20 5.16 9.05
N PRO A 72 26.25 5.26 8.11
CA PRO A 72 25.41 6.42 7.95
C PRO A 72 24.67 6.77 9.25
N GLN A 73 24.67 8.06 9.57
CA GLN A 73 23.98 8.58 10.73
C GLN A 73 22.47 8.49 10.54
N TYR A 74 21.76 8.04 11.56
CA TYR A 74 20.30 7.97 11.56
C TYR A 74 19.73 9.00 12.53
N PRO A 75 18.78 9.86 12.12
CA PRO A 75 18.10 10.75 13.06
C PRO A 75 17.10 9.96 13.89
N CYS A 76 17.21 10.09 15.21
CA CYS A 76 16.23 9.62 16.18
C CYS A 76 15.38 10.80 16.61
N LEU A 77 14.07 10.74 16.37
CA LEU A 77 13.12 11.80 16.65
C LEU A 77 12.18 11.35 17.76
N TRP A 78 12.20 12.09 18.88
CA TRP A 78 11.28 11.88 19.97
C TRP A 78 10.17 12.93 19.93
N VAL A 79 8.94 12.48 20.07
CA VAL A 79 7.75 13.30 19.98
C VAL A 79 6.84 13.10 21.18
N ASN A 80 6.13 14.15 21.57
CA ASN A 80 5.01 14.07 22.48
C ASN A 80 3.72 13.92 21.68
N VAL A 81 2.98 12.85 21.96
CA VAL A 81 1.74 12.49 21.26
C VAL A 81 0.55 13.08 22.01
N SER A 82 -0.19 13.99 21.38
CA SER A 82 -1.31 14.69 22.02
C SER A 82 -2.43 13.75 22.47
N ALA A 83 -2.71 12.70 21.70
CA ALA A 83 -3.77 11.76 22.02
C ALA A 83 -3.49 10.91 23.27
N VAL A 84 -2.23 10.70 23.60
CA VAL A 84 -1.81 9.77 24.69
C VAL A 84 -1.07 10.50 25.81
N GLY A 85 -0.63 11.74 25.57
CA GLY A 85 0.07 12.57 26.55
C GLY A 85 1.45 12.04 26.98
N ARG A 86 2.09 11.23 26.12
CA ARG A 86 3.39 10.61 26.42
C ARG A 86 4.39 10.73 25.28
N TRP A 87 5.65 10.51 25.63
CA TRP A 87 6.75 10.51 24.68
C TRP A 87 6.76 9.19 23.91
N ALA A 88 6.99 9.31 22.59
CA ALA A 88 7.11 8.18 21.70
C ALA A 88 8.23 8.42 20.68
N MET A 89 8.82 7.35 20.18
CA MET A 89 9.76 7.44 19.07
C MET A 89 8.98 7.53 17.76
N LEU A 90 9.30 8.54 16.97
CA LEU A 90 8.71 8.74 15.66
C LEU A 90 9.47 7.91 14.61
N TYR A 91 8.77 7.07 13.87
CA TYR A 91 9.27 6.40 12.68
C TYR A 91 8.70 7.03 11.42
N HIS A 92 9.46 7.03 10.35
CA HIS A 92 8.98 7.62 9.10
C HIS A 92 7.81 6.81 8.50
N THR A 93 7.96 5.50 8.46
CA THR A 93 6.94 4.53 8.00
C THR A 93 6.98 3.27 8.86
N GLU A 94 5.99 2.39 8.71
CA GLU A 94 5.99 1.06 9.35
C GLU A 94 7.23 0.24 8.99
N ASP A 95 7.60 0.24 7.70
CA ASP A 95 8.79 -0.48 7.21
C ASP A 95 10.09 0.05 7.83
N THR A 96 10.18 1.34 8.09
CA THR A 96 11.35 1.93 8.76
C THR A 96 11.53 1.37 10.17
N ARG A 97 10.42 1.16 10.91
CA ARG A 97 10.47 0.54 12.23
C ARG A 97 10.97 -0.91 12.17
N ASP A 98 10.50 -1.68 11.19
CA ASP A 98 10.87 -3.09 11.05
C ASP A 98 12.35 -3.25 10.66
N GLN A 99 12.87 -2.33 9.85
CA GLN A 99 14.27 -2.35 9.41
C GLN A 99 15.24 -1.76 10.44
N ASN A 100 14.82 -0.74 11.20
CA ASN A 100 15.64 -0.07 12.19
C ASN A 100 14.82 0.32 13.43
N GLN A 101 14.86 -0.50 14.45
CA GLN A 101 14.18 -0.23 15.72
C GLN A 101 14.82 0.88 16.54
N GLN A 102 16.03 1.31 16.22
CA GLN A 102 16.79 2.26 17.03
C GLN A 102 16.51 3.72 16.68
N CYS A 103 16.24 4.04 15.41
CA CYS A 103 16.07 5.42 14.95
C CYS A 103 15.00 5.58 13.87
N SER A 104 14.55 6.82 13.73
CA SER A 104 13.34 7.21 13.02
C SER A 104 13.40 7.13 11.50
N TYR A 105 14.58 7.25 10.91
CA TYR A 105 14.74 7.40 9.47
C TYR A 105 15.95 6.62 8.95
N ILE A 106 15.78 6.01 7.78
CA ILE A 106 16.85 5.31 7.06
C ILE A 106 17.16 6.12 5.79
N PRO A 107 18.41 6.60 5.61
CA PRO A 107 18.81 7.30 4.39
C PRO A 107 18.68 6.38 3.16
N ARG A 108 18.35 6.96 2.01
CA ARG A 108 18.18 6.19 0.77
C ARG A 108 19.49 5.61 0.21
N ASN A 109 20.60 6.30 0.46
CA ASN A 109 21.92 5.95 -0.06
C ASN A 109 22.86 5.58 1.08
N LEU A 110 22.86 4.31 1.47
CA LEU A 110 23.71 3.79 2.55
C LEU A 110 25.19 3.66 2.13
N ASP A 111 25.48 3.54 0.82
CA ASP A 111 26.83 3.35 0.30
C ASP A 111 27.70 4.60 0.38
N ASN A 112 27.09 5.80 0.41
CA ASN A 112 27.79 7.07 0.47
C ASN A 112 27.45 7.84 1.75
N TYR A 113 28.36 7.79 2.71
CA TYR A 113 28.21 8.46 4.01
C TYR A 113 27.89 9.97 3.90
N GLN A 114 28.53 10.69 2.97
CA GLN A 114 28.32 12.14 2.83
C GLN A 114 26.91 12.45 2.33
N THR A 115 26.42 11.66 1.38
CA THR A 115 25.05 11.82 0.85
C THR A 115 24.02 11.45 1.93
N ALA A 116 24.24 10.37 2.66
CA ALA A 116 23.40 9.95 3.77
C ALA A 116 23.34 11.02 4.87
N LEU A 117 24.48 11.63 5.21
CA LEU A 117 24.57 12.71 6.21
C LEU A 117 23.79 13.96 5.78
N VAL A 118 23.83 14.32 4.50
CA VAL A 118 23.05 15.44 3.96
C VAL A 118 21.56 15.16 4.05
N ASP A 119 21.12 13.95 3.68
CA ASP A 119 19.71 13.54 3.77
C ASP A 119 19.22 13.56 5.23
N VAL A 120 19.98 13.02 6.15
CA VAL A 120 19.68 13.04 7.58
C VAL A 120 19.54 14.45 8.13
N LYS A 121 20.49 15.34 7.79
CA LYS A 121 20.43 16.77 8.20
C LYS A 121 19.22 17.48 7.63
N LYS A 122 18.85 17.19 6.38
CA LYS A 122 17.67 17.76 5.71
C LYS A 122 16.37 17.31 6.39
N VAL A 123 16.24 16.02 6.67
CA VAL A 123 15.08 15.48 7.39
C VAL A 123 14.97 16.10 8.79
N ARG A 124 16.06 16.16 9.53
CA ARG A 124 16.11 16.81 10.85
C ARG A 124 15.69 18.28 10.78
N ALA A 125 16.23 19.05 9.83
CA ALA A 125 15.90 20.46 9.66
C ALA A 125 14.42 20.66 9.32
N ASN A 126 13.82 19.79 8.53
CA ASN A 126 12.41 19.85 8.17
C ASN A 126 11.50 19.66 9.40
N PHE A 127 11.77 18.64 10.23
CA PHE A 127 11.04 18.43 11.49
C PHE A 127 11.29 19.53 12.53
N TYR A 128 12.48 20.13 12.53
CA TYR A 128 12.78 21.25 13.41
C TYR A 128 12.02 22.54 13.03
N LYS A 129 11.73 22.71 11.74
CA LYS A 129 10.95 23.85 11.23
C LYS A 129 9.45 23.69 11.51
N HIS A 130 8.95 22.45 11.51
CA HIS A 130 7.55 22.13 11.74
C HIS A 130 7.40 21.32 13.04
N HIS A 131 7.41 22.03 14.18
CA HIS A 131 7.33 21.38 15.50
C HIS A 131 6.06 20.56 15.72
N ASN A 132 4.93 20.98 15.11
CA ASN A 132 3.65 20.28 15.17
C ASN A 132 3.35 19.66 13.82
N PHE A 133 3.04 18.39 13.80
CA PHE A 133 2.65 17.64 12.60
C PHE A 133 1.72 16.49 12.92
N TYR A 134 1.04 16.00 11.91
CA TYR A 134 0.18 14.81 12.05
C TYR A 134 1.02 13.55 12.10
N CYS A 135 0.60 12.62 12.95
CA CYS A 135 1.22 11.32 13.13
C CYS A 135 0.15 10.27 13.42
N PHE A 136 0.52 9.01 13.32
CA PHE A 136 -0.36 7.89 13.60
C PHE A 136 0.15 7.15 14.83
N SER A 137 -0.72 7.00 15.83
CA SER A 137 -0.44 6.26 17.06
C SER A 137 -1.21 4.93 17.10
N ALA A 138 -0.70 3.98 17.87
CA ALA A 138 -1.41 2.75 18.18
C ALA A 138 -2.42 3.00 19.31
N PRO A 139 -3.64 2.44 19.22
CA PRO A 139 -4.63 2.56 20.30
C PRO A 139 -4.23 1.80 21.58
N GLN A 140 -3.28 0.86 21.46
CA GLN A 140 -2.81 0.07 22.58
C GLN A 140 -1.79 0.84 23.42
N VAL A 141 -1.97 0.79 24.74
CA VAL A 141 -1.16 1.55 25.71
C VAL A 141 0.33 1.11 25.75
N ASN A 142 0.64 -0.09 25.31
CA ASN A 142 2.00 -0.65 25.38
C ASN A 142 2.90 -0.25 24.19
N GLU A 143 2.36 0.34 23.13
CA GLU A 143 3.18 0.75 21.99
C GLU A 143 3.78 2.14 22.23
N THR A 144 5.10 2.21 22.26
CA THR A 144 5.87 3.45 22.50
C THR A 144 6.34 4.10 21.19
N SER A 145 5.86 3.63 20.05
CA SER A 145 6.23 4.12 18.74
C SER A 145 5.05 4.75 18.00
N VAL A 146 5.34 5.75 17.19
CA VAL A 146 4.39 6.41 16.29
C VAL A 146 4.99 6.50 14.90
N VAL A 147 4.15 6.52 13.87
CA VAL A 147 4.59 6.65 12.49
C VAL A 147 4.14 7.99 11.89
N TYR A 148 5.03 8.61 11.12
CA TYR A 148 4.73 9.85 10.43
C TYR A 148 3.83 9.63 9.21
N GLN A 149 4.10 8.59 8.45
CA GLN A 149 3.32 8.25 7.27
C GLN A 149 2.92 6.78 7.30
N ARG A 150 1.63 6.54 7.16
CA ARG A 150 1.07 5.20 7.15
C ARG A 150 1.09 4.64 5.72
N LEU A 151 1.83 3.54 5.51
CA LEU A 151 1.90 2.85 4.21
C LEU A 151 0.68 1.95 3.97
N TYR A 152 0.19 1.29 5.02
CA TYR A 152 -0.90 0.31 4.91
C TYR A 152 -2.22 0.88 5.43
N GLY A 153 -2.59 2.07 4.92
CA GLY A 153 -3.86 2.72 5.24
C GLY A 153 -5.07 2.14 4.48
N PRO A 154 -6.32 2.46 4.91
CA PRO A 154 -7.53 1.99 4.25
C PRO A 154 -7.65 2.44 2.79
N GLN A 155 -7.06 3.57 2.44
CA GLN A 155 -7.05 4.09 1.06
C GLN A 155 -6.28 3.17 0.11
N ILE A 156 -5.16 2.62 0.55
CA ILE A 156 -4.36 1.69 -0.26
C ILE A 156 -5.12 0.38 -0.49
N LEU A 157 -5.82 -0.13 0.54
CA LEU A 157 -6.69 -1.28 0.38
C LEU A 157 -7.77 -1.02 -0.67
N LEU A 158 -8.51 0.08 -0.54
CA LEU A 158 -9.57 0.43 -1.49
C LEU A 158 -9.03 0.52 -2.92
N PHE A 159 -7.88 1.17 -3.11
CA PHE A 159 -7.27 1.33 -4.42
C PHE A 159 -6.76 0.00 -5.00
N SER A 160 -6.19 -0.85 -4.15
CA SER A 160 -5.68 -2.17 -4.55
C SER A 160 -6.81 -3.11 -4.98
N PHE A 161 -7.94 -3.09 -4.29
CA PHE A 161 -9.09 -3.95 -4.61
C PHE A 161 -9.99 -3.38 -5.70
N PHE A 162 -9.87 -2.11 -6.06
CA PHE A 162 -10.67 -1.47 -7.10
C PHE A 162 -10.49 -2.15 -8.46
N TRP A 163 -9.24 -2.34 -8.90
CA TRP A 163 -8.94 -2.91 -10.22
C TRP A 163 -9.44 -4.34 -10.41
N PRO A 164 -9.17 -5.29 -9.50
CA PRO A 164 -9.69 -6.65 -9.65
C PRO A 164 -11.22 -6.70 -9.56
N THR A 165 -11.86 -5.83 -8.78
CA THR A 165 -13.32 -5.72 -8.75
C THR A 165 -13.88 -5.25 -10.10
N PHE A 166 -13.23 -4.25 -10.71
CA PHE A 166 -13.61 -3.76 -12.03
C PHE A 166 -13.45 -4.85 -13.10
N LEU A 167 -12.37 -5.61 -13.11
CA LEU A 167 -12.15 -6.73 -14.01
C LEU A 167 -13.18 -7.83 -13.79
N LEU A 168 -13.49 -8.16 -12.55
CA LEU A 168 -14.48 -9.19 -12.21
C LEU A 168 -15.87 -8.80 -12.73
N THR A 169 -16.33 -7.60 -12.40
CA THR A 169 -17.65 -7.11 -12.80
C THR A 169 -17.75 -6.99 -14.32
N GLY A 170 -16.74 -6.43 -14.99
CA GLY A 170 -16.67 -6.33 -16.45
C GLY A 170 -16.69 -7.70 -17.14
N GLY A 171 -15.89 -8.65 -16.63
CA GLY A 171 -15.87 -10.01 -17.14
C GLY A 171 -17.21 -10.74 -17.01
N LEU A 172 -17.86 -10.63 -15.85
CA LEU A 172 -19.18 -11.21 -15.61
C LEU A 172 -20.26 -10.58 -16.49
N LEU A 173 -20.23 -9.26 -16.68
CA LEU A 173 -21.17 -8.57 -17.58
C LEU A 173 -21.02 -9.05 -19.02
N ILE A 174 -19.80 -9.19 -19.54
CA ILE A 174 -19.54 -9.72 -20.89
C ILE A 174 -20.11 -11.13 -21.02
N ILE A 175 -19.85 -12.01 -20.05
CA ILE A 175 -20.36 -13.39 -20.06
C ILE A 175 -21.89 -13.39 -20.03
N ALA A 176 -22.50 -12.57 -19.18
CA ALA A 176 -23.97 -12.45 -19.06
C ALA A 176 -24.59 -11.96 -20.38
N MET A 177 -24.02 -10.92 -21.00
CA MET A 177 -24.49 -10.37 -22.28
C MET A 177 -24.42 -11.41 -23.41
N VAL A 178 -23.31 -12.15 -23.49
CA VAL A 178 -23.16 -13.21 -24.50
C VAL A 178 -24.19 -14.34 -24.29
N LYS A 179 -24.39 -14.77 -23.03
CA LYS A 179 -25.41 -15.80 -22.73
C LYS A 179 -26.82 -15.31 -23.02
N LEU A 180 -27.16 -14.08 -22.65
CA LEU A 180 -28.45 -13.48 -22.88
C LEU A 180 -28.74 -13.39 -24.41
N ASN A 181 -27.78 -12.89 -25.19
CA ASN A 181 -27.91 -12.78 -26.63
C ASN A 181 -28.15 -14.14 -27.27
N ARG A 182 -27.41 -15.19 -26.83
CA ARG A 182 -27.60 -16.56 -27.29
C ARG A 182 -29.00 -17.11 -26.94
N SER A 183 -29.49 -16.84 -25.74
CA SER A 183 -30.83 -17.28 -25.32
C SER A 183 -31.92 -16.62 -26.16
N LEU A 184 -31.81 -15.30 -26.41
CA LEU A 184 -32.74 -14.55 -27.22
C LEU A 184 -32.76 -15.02 -28.69
N SER A 185 -31.58 -15.36 -29.26
CA SER A 185 -31.48 -15.86 -30.61
C SER A 185 -32.12 -17.24 -30.77
N VAL A 186 -32.04 -18.10 -29.76
CA VAL A 186 -32.73 -19.41 -29.76
C VAL A 186 -34.25 -19.24 -29.70
N LEU A 187 -34.74 -18.33 -28.82
CA LEU A 187 -36.19 -18.04 -28.71
C LEU A 187 -36.77 -17.44 -30.02
N ALA A 188 -36.01 -16.58 -30.68
CA ALA A 188 -36.41 -15.99 -31.96
C ALA A 188 -36.44 -17.01 -33.09
N ALA A 189 -35.65 -18.08 -33.03
CA ALA A 189 -35.63 -19.16 -34.03
C ALA A 189 -36.77 -20.20 -33.85
N GLN A 190 -37.45 -20.17 -32.70
CA GLN A 190 -38.60 -21.07 -32.42
C GLN A 190 -39.97 -20.46 -32.77
N LYS A 191 -40.03 -19.20 -33.16
CA LYS A 191 -41.21 -18.53 -33.70
C LYS A 191 -41.16 -18.56 -35.22
#